data_683d3746635caa8db511a848cb61eb20
#
_entry.id   683d3746635caa8db511a848cb61eb20
#
_cell.length_a   1.000
_cell.length_b   1.000
_cell.length_c   1.000
_cell.angle_alpha   90.00
_cell.angle_beta   90.00
_cell.angle_gamma   90.00
#
_symmetry.space_group_name_H-M   'P 1'
#
loop_
_entity.id
_entity.type
_entity.pdbx_description
1 polymer ?
#
loop_
_entity_poly.entity_id
_entity_poly.type
_entity_poly.pdbx_seq_one_letter_code
_entity_poly.pdbx_strand_id
1 'polypeptide(L)'
;MTLENTGLSRRKLLRTTAIGVPAAGMLAFGSTLVTATSANALEVDGYWGSETTRMYQRLAELAVVDGIVSSQPASQASANPGLTSGWGWVSDDAASGSETIKHLQRMLKVTEDGLMGSQTISALQARYHLPQDGVLSEESPTIKKLQSELIVVTYD
;
A
#
# COMPACT_ATOMS: atom_id res chain seq x y z
N MET A 1 -24.23 -24.78 -11.65
CA MET A 1 -24.03 -24.34 -11.61
C MET A 1 -23.18 -23.75 -11.94
N THR A 2 -22.95 -23.61 -12.25
CA THR A 2 -22.44 -23.07 -12.44
C THR A 2 -21.35 -22.69 -12.42
N LEU A 3 -20.95 -23.02 -12.19
CA LEU A 3 -19.84 -22.84 -11.82
C LEU A 3 -18.91 -22.77 -12.74
N GLU A 4 -19.00 -23.39 -13.41
CA GLU A 4 -18.15 -23.50 -14.26
C GLU A 4 -17.59 -22.39 -14.73
N ASN A 5 -18.10 -21.86 -15.16
CA ASN A 5 -17.73 -20.70 -15.60
C ASN A 5 -17.05 -20.09 -14.63
N THR A 6 -16.85 -20.67 -13.67
CA THR A 6 -16.31 -20.04 -12.62
C THR A 6 -15.08 -19.33 -12.87
N GLY A 7 -14.19 -19.78 -13.61
CA GLY A 7 -12.96 -19.11 -13.74
C GLY A 7 -13.16 -17.69 -14.17
N LEU A 8 -13.78 -17.54 -15.23
CA LEU A 8 -14.05 -16.25 -15.75
C LEU A 8 -14.93 -15.51 -14.86
N SER A 9 -15.88 -16.17 -14.40
CA SER A 9 -16.82 -15.53 -13.57
C SER A 9 -16.21 -15.05 -12.34
N ARG A 10 -15.22 -15.70 -11.87
CA ARG A 10 -14.61 -15.34 -10.64
C ARG A 10 -14.10 -13.93 -10.68
N ARG A 11 -13.43 -13.61 -11.72
CA ARG A 11 -12.90 -12.29 -11.86
C ARG A 11 -14.02 -11.26 -11.89
N LYS A 12 -15.03 -11.53 -12.62
CA LYS A 12 -16.13 -10.61 -12.70
C LYS A 12 -16.77 -10.47 -11.37
N LEU A 13 -16.92 -11.55 -10.71
CA LEU A 13 -17.55 -11.53 -9.44
C LEU A 13 -16.82 -10.64 -8.49
N LEU A 14 -15.53 -10.76 -8.44
CA LEU A 14 -14.77 -9.94 -7.54
C LEU A 14 -14.98 -8.47 -7.83
N ARG A 15 -15.03 -8.10 -9.06
CA ARG A 15 -15.24 -6.72 -9.39
C ARG A 15 -16.57 -6.24 -8.93
N THR A 16 -17.56 -7.04 -9.13
CA THR A 16 -18.89 -6.62 -8.79
C THR A 16 -19.10 -6.59 -7.33
N THR A 17 -18.73 -7.62 -6.67
CA THR A 17 -18.98 -7.66 -5.27
C THR A 17 -18.15 -6.70 -4.52
N ALA A 18 -16.99 -6.57 -4.89
CA ALA A 18 -16.15 -5.69 -4.16
C ALA A 18 -16.78 -4.38 -4.01
N ILE A 19 -17.61 -4.12 -4.83
CA ILE A 19 -18.22 -2.92 -4.69
C ILE A 19 -19.34 -3.01 -3.96
N GLY A 20 -19.66 -3.59 -3.95
CA GLY A 20 -20.57 -3.53 -3.36
C GLY A 20 -20.81 -3.83 -2.67
N VAL A 21 -20.84 -3.90 -2.60
CA VAL A 21 -21.11 -4.16 -2.02
C VAL A 21 -20.98 -4.18 -1.35
N PRO A 22 -21.18 -4.00 -1.13
CA PRO A 22 -21.04 -3.98 -0.52
C PRO A 22 -20.80 -4.14 0.04
N ALA A 23 -20.84 -4.13 0.29
CA ALA A 23 -20.51 -4.29 0.76
C ALA A 23 -20.56 -4.62 1.35
N ALA A 24 -20.87 -4.71 1.66
CA ALA A 24 -20.85 -5.06 2.05
C ALA A 24 -20.89 -5.66 2.08
N GLY A 25 -20.99 -5.73 1.98
CA GLY A 25 -20.84 -6.34 1.93
C GLY A 25 -20.92 -6.95 1.59
N MET A 26 -20.84 -7.26 1.30
CA MET A 26 -20.69 -7.77 0.84
C MET A 26 -20.87 -8.53 0.86
N LEU A 27 -21.26 -8.94 1.11
CA LEU A 27 -21.26 -9.53 1.10
C LEU A 27 -21.61 -10.40 1.07
N ALA A 28 -21.90 -10.48 1.28
CA ALA A 28 -22.44 -11.22 1.40
C ALA A 28 -22.21 -12.18 0.55
N PHE A 29 -22.35 -12.76 0.23
CA PHE A 29 -22.11 -13.55 -0.42
C PHE A 29 -21.00 -13.64 -0.79
N GLY A 30 -20.75 -13.33 -0.92
CA GLY A 30 -19.50 -13.44 -1.38
C GLY A 30 -18.50 -13.72 -0.40
N SER A 31 -18.81 -13.82 0.71
CA SER A 31 -17.83 -13.96 1.74
C SER A 31 -16.87 -15.09 1.49
N THR A 32 -17.31 -16.22 1.12
CA THR A 32 -16.41 -17.31 0.95
C THR A 32 -15.47 -17.10 -0.18
N LEU A 33 -15.94 -16.58 -1.24
CA LEU A 33 -15.11 -16.34 -2.33
C LEU A 33 -14.05 -15.42 -1.99
N VAL A 34 -14.41 -14.45 -1.30
CA VAL A 34 -13.52 -13.43 -0.89
C VAL A 34 -12.41 -14.02 -0.09
N THR A 35 -12.70 -14.97 0.74
CA THR A 35 -11.70 -15.54 1.57
C THR A 35 -10.60 -16.13 0.74
N ALA A 36 -10.96 -16.79 -0.28
CA ALA A 36 -9.98 -17.47 -1.08
C ALA A 36 -8.98 -16.50 -1.63
N THR A 37 -9.41 -15.34 -1.99
CA THR A 37 -8.51 -14.40 -2.55
C THR A 37 -7.84 -13.59 -1.52
N SER A 38 -8.43 -13.46 -0.38
CA SER A 38 -7.88 -12.58 0.60
C SER A 38 -6.54 -13.04 1.13
N ALA A 39 -6.17 -14.28 0.89
CA ALA A 39 -4.87 -14.73 1.35
C ALA A 39 -3.77 -13.85 0.81
N ASN A 40 -3.95 -13.33 -0.37
CA ASN A 40 -2.95 -12.47 -0.97
C ASN A 40 -3.44 -11.07 -1.22
N ALA A 41 -4.58 -10.72 -0.68
CA ALA A 41 -5.14 -9.41 -0.91
C ALA A 41 -4.54 -8.41 0.07
N LEU A 42 -4.30 -7.24 -0.42
CA LEU A 42 -3.82 -6.17 0.43
C LEU A 42 -5.03 -5.58 1.16
N GLU A 43 -4.89 -5.35 2.46
CA GLU A 43 -5.95 -4.73 3.23
C GLU A 43 -5.78 -3.23 3.28
N VAL A 44 -6.90 -2.52 3.31
CA VAL A 44 -6.88 -1.06 3.42
C VAL A 44 -7.06 -0.74 4.89
N ASP A 45 -5.99 -0.89 5.65
CA ASP A 45 -6.03 -0.72 7.09
C ASP A 45 -5.34 0.55 7.58
N GLY A 46 -4.66 1.24 6.70
CA GLY A 46 -3.98 2.47 7.09
C GLY A 46 -2.61 2.28 7.69
N TYR A 47 -2.08 1.05 7.63
CA TYR A 47 -0.75 0.76 8.12
C TYR A 47 0.13 0.31 6.94
N TRP A 48 1.30 0.87 6.84
CA TRP A 48 2.22 0.54 5.76
C TRP A 48 3.19 -0.52 6.26
N GLY A 49 2.79 -1.75 6.08
CA GLY A 49 3.63 -2.89 6.46
C GLY A 49 4.25 -3.52 5.23
N SER A 50 4.85 -4.68 5.42
CA SER A 50 5.56 -5.36 4.35
C SER A 50 4.66 -5.75 3.19
N GLU A 51 3.39 -6.03 3.45
CA GLU A 51 2.48 -6.40 2.36
C GLU A 51 2.21 -5.21 1.45
N THR A 52 2.03 -4.03 2.03
CA THR A 52 1.83 -2.82 1.24
C THR A 52 3.09 -2.54 0.41
N THR A 53 4.27 -2.69 1.01
CA THR A 53 5.52 -2.48 0.30
C THR A 53 5.66 -3.48 -0.85
N ARG A 54 5.37 -4.76 -0.58
CA ARG A 54 5.52 -5.79 -1.61
C ARG A 54 4.60 -5.54 -2.79
N MET A 55 3.38 -5.13 -2.51
CA MET A 55 2.44 -4.82 -3.57
C MET A 55 2.93 -3.63 -4.38
N TYR A 56 3.41 -2.59 -3.68
CA TYR A 56 3.94 -1.42 -4.35
C TYR A 56 5.11 -1.80 -5.25
N GLN A 57 6.05 -2.59 -4.72
CA GLN A 57 7.23 -3.00 -5.49
C GLN A 57 6.84 -3.77 -6.74
N ARG A 58 5.83 -4.62 -6.64
CA ARG A 58 5.36 -5.36 -7.80
C ARG A 58 4.79 -4.45 -8.86
N LEU A 59 3.91 -3.55 -8.45
CA LEU A 59 3.26 -2.68 -9.41
C LEU A 59 4.22 -1.66 -10.01
N ALA A 60 5.24 -1.29 -9.26
CA ALA A 60 6.27 -0.40 -9.75
C ALA A 60 7.33 -1.15 -10.56
N GLU A 61 7.18 -2.47 -10.67
CA GLU A 61 8.10 -3.34 -11.42
C GLU A 61 9.55 -3.16 -10.97
N LEU A 62 9.74 -3.07 -9.67
CA LEU A 62 11.08 -2.92 -9.14
C LEU A 62 11.86 -4.23 -9.24
N ALA A 63 13.16 -4.14 -9.38
CA ALA A 63 14.00 -5.31 -9.50
C ALA A 63 13.93 -6.23 -8.29
N VAL A 64 13.68 -5.66 -7.12
CA VAL A 64 13.59 -6.44 -5.89
C VAL A 64 12.21 -6.29 -5.30
N VAL A 65 11.53 -7.41 -5.07
CA VAL A 65 10.19 -7.41 -4.48
C VAL A 65 10.28 -8.23 -3.21
N ASP A 66 10.72 -7.61 -2.14
CA ASP A 66 10.95 -8.29 -0.87
C ASP A 66 10.07 -7.78 0.27
N GLY A 67 9.28 -6.74 0.02
CA GLY A 67 8.42 -6.19 1.06
C GLY A 67 9.18 -5.35 2.07
N ILE A 68 10.40 -4.94 1.74
CA ILE A 68 11.23 -4.18 2.67
C ILE A 68 11.56 -2.80 2.11
N VAL A 69 11.39 -1.79 2.95
CA VAL A 69 11.86 -0.44 2.65
C VAL A 69 13.13 -0.29 3.48
N SER A 70 14.26 -0.47 2.85
CA SER A 70 15.54 -0.57 3.56
C SER A 70 16.18 0.77 3.90
N SER A 71 17.06 0.74 4.84
CA SER A 71 17.96 1.86 5.15
C SER A 71 17.24 3.18 5.39
N GLN A 72 16.34 3.18 6.36
CA GLN A 72 15.54 4.36 6.68
C GLN A 72 15.94 4.90 8.07
N PRO A 73 15.87 6.22 8.26
CA PRO A 73 16.30 6.79 9.54
C PRO A 73 15.37 6.38 10.67
N ALA A 74 15.95 5.87 11.73
CA ALA A 74 15.18 5.36 12.86
C ALA A 74 14.27 6.40 13.49
N SER A 75 14.62 7.68 13.38
CA SER A 75 13.79 8.73 13.92
C SER A 75 12.42 8.79 13.25
N GLN A 76 12.30 8.27 12.03
CA GLN A 76 11.02 8.27 11.35
C GLN A 76 10.07 7.20 11.87
N ALA A 77 10.60 6.20 12.56
CA ALA A 77 9.76 5.15 13.11
C ALA A 77 8.81 5.70 14.17
N SER A 78 9.32 6.46 15.10
CA SER A 78 8.47 7.00 16.15
C SER A 78 7.61 8.16 15.64
N ALA A 79 8.10 8.89 14.64
CA ALA A 79 7.36 10.01 14.12
C ALA A 79 6.17 9.55 13.27
N ASN A 80 6.21 8.33 12.75
CA ASN A 80 5.19 7.83 11.83
C ASN A 80 4.69 6.47 12.26
N PRO A 81 3.81 6.42 13.25
CA PRO A 81 3.33 5.12 13.76
C PRO A 81 2.54 4.30 12.74
N GLY A 82 2.15 4.90 11.62
CA GLY A 82 1.52 4.14 10.54
C GLY A 82 2.49 3.22 9.81
N LEU A 83 3.81 3.40 9.99
CA LEU A 83 4.80 2.54 9.36
C LEU A 83 5.07 1.37 10.29
N THR A 84 4.76 0.16 9.84
CA THR A 84 4.79 -1.01 10.72
C THR A 84 5.88 -2.00 10.33
N SER A 85 5.56 -3.08 9.69
CA SER A 85 6.57 -4.10 9.40
C SER A 85 7.30 -3.80 8.08
N GLY A 86 8.47 -4.41 7.92
CA GLY A 86 9.18 -4.31 6.65
C GLY A 86 9.98 -3.02 6.46
N TRP A 87 10.18 -2.25 7.52
CA TRP A 87 10.97 -1.03 7.43
C TRP A 87 12.34 -1.29 8.06
N GLY A 88 13.37 -1.03 7.29
CA GLY A 88 14.74 -1.27 7.74
C GLY A 88 15.31 -0.05 8.43
N TRP A 89 15.00 0.09 9.71
CA TRP A 89 15.42 1.24 10.49
C TRP A 89 16.90 1.13 10.85
N VAL A 90 17.63 2.20 10.56
CA VAL A 90 19.05 2.29 10.92
C VAL A 90 19.25 3.67 11.57
N SER A 91 20.43 3.89 12.12
CA SER A 91 20.66 5.20 12.74
C SER A 91 20.54 6.27 11.66
N ASP A 92 20.10 7.45 12.04
CA ASP A 92 19.79 8.51 11.09
C ASP A 92 20.97 8.83 10.18
N ASP A 93 22.17 8.85 10.71
CA ASP A 93 23.35 9.18 9.92
C ASP A 93 23.80 8.02 9.02
N ALA A 94 23.29 6.83 9.24
CA ALA A 94 23.64 5.66 8.41
C ALA A 94 22.59 5.38 7.34
N ALA A 95 21.46 6.10 7.36
CA ALA A 95 20.38 5.84 6.42
C ALA A 95 20.78 6.29 5.03
N SER A 96 20.76 5.36 4.08
CA SER A 96 21.11 5.66 2.69
C SER A 96 19.93 5.63 1.75
N GLY A 97 18.77 5.19 2.21
CA GLY A 97 17.58 5.19 1.41
C GLY A 97 17.31 3.89 0.68
N SER A 98 16.13 3.76 0.10
CA SER A 98 15.72 2.56 -0.62
C SER A 98 15.24 2.91 -2.02
N GLU A 99 15.36 1.94 -2.92
CA GLU A 99 14.88 2.11 -4.28
C GLU A 99 13.36 2.25 -4.31
N THR A 100 12.68 1.61 -3.38
CA THR A 100 11.23 1.71 -3.28
C THR A 100 10.82 3.16 -3.06
N ILE A 101 11.47 3.82 -2.12
CA ILE A 101 11.13 5.21 -1.84
C ILE A 101 11.62 6.15 -2.95
N LYS A 102 12.75 5.84 -3.58
CA LYS A 102 13.20 6.65 -4.69
C LYS A 102 12.18 6.63 -5.82
N HIS A 103 11.62 5.46 -6.09
CA HIS A 103 10.59 5.34 -7.12
C HIS A 103 9.37 6.19 -6.75
N LEU A 104 8.95 6.12 -5.49
CA LEU A 104 7.82 6.90 -5.01
C LEU A 104 8.11 8.40 -5.17
N GLN A 105 9.31 8.81 -4.77
CA GLN A 105 9.71 10.22 -4.87
C GLN A 105 9.71 10.70 -6.32
N ARG A 106 10.16 9.82 -7.23
CA ARG A 106 10.17 10.16 -8.65
C ARG A 106 8.75 10.40 -9.14
N MET A 107 7.83 9.54 -8.74
CA MET A 107 6.44 9.70 -9.10
C MET A 107 5.82 10.95 -8.50
N LEU A 108 6.25 11.32 -7.32
CA LEU A 108 5.75 12.52 -6.65
C LEU A 108 6.50 13.78 -7.10
N LYS A 109 7.56 13.61 -7.89
CA LYS A 109 8.37 14.72 -8.40
C LYS A 109 9.03 15.51 -7.28
N VAL A 110 9.55 14.82 -6.31
CA VAL A 110 10.32 15.43 -5.22
C VAL A 110 11.73 14.83 -5.24
N THR A 111 12.60 15.34 -4.38
CA THR A 111 13.98 14.87 -4.32
C THR A 111 14.06 13.38 -4.10
N GLU A 112 14.86 12.69 -4.91
CA GLU A 112 14.97 11.24 -4.89
C GLU A 112 16.11 10.80 -4.00
N ASP A 113 15.99 10.99 -2.70
CA ASP A 113 17.03 10.58 -1.76
C ASP A 113 16.77 9.20 -1.15
N GLY A 114 15.61 8.62 -1.45
CA GLY A 114 15.29 7.29 -0.95
C GLY A 114 14.85 7.24 0.49
N LEU A 115 14.70 8.38 1.14
CA LEU A 115 14.33 8.43 2.55
C LEU A 115 12.88 8.87 2.73
N MET A 116 12.16 8.16 3.58
CA MET A 116 10.78 8.51 3.85
C MET A 116 10.77 9.56 4.95
N GLY A 117 10.73 10.80 4.59
CA GLY A 117 10.71 11.90 5.54
C GLY A 117 9.45 12.73 5.36
N SER A 118 9.32 13.80 6.15
CA SER A 118 8.12 14.61 6.12
C SER A 118 7.85 15.23 4.76
N GLN A 119 8.89 15.52 4.02
CA GLN A 119 8.74 16.12 2.71
C GLN A 119 8.08 15.15 1.73
N THR A 120 8.54 13.90 1.72
CA THR A 120 7.96 12.86 0.86
C THR A 120 6.53 12.58 1.30
N ILE A 121 6.30 12.51 2.61
CA ILE A 121 4.97 12.24 3.12
C ILE A 121 4.01 13.37 2.75
N SER A 122 4.43 14.63 2.89
CA SER A 122 3.60 15.76 2.51
C SER A 122 3.25 15.72 1.03
N ALA A 123 4.21 15.34 0.19
CA ALA A 123 3.95 15.24 -1.24
C ALA A 123 2.93 14.13 -1.55
N LEU A 124 3.01 13.03 -0.80
CA LEU A 124 2.05 11.94 -0.98
C LEU A 124 0.66 12.39 -0.52
N GLN A 125 0.60 13.12 0.58
CA GLN A 125 -0.66 13.67 1.06
C GLN A 125 -1.26 14.63 0.06
N ALA A 126 -0.43 15.46 -0.55
CA ALA A 126 -0.88 16.40 -1.57
C ALA A 126 -1.48 15.65 -2.77
N ARG A 127 -0.86 14.56 -3.17
CA ARG A 127 -1.34 13.75 -4.27
C ARG A 127 -2.77 13.26 -4.01
N TYR A 128 -3.08 12.95 -2.75
CA TYR A 128 -4.39 12.44 -2.39
C TYR A 128 -5.33 13.52 -1.85
N HIS A 129 -4.92 14.77 -1.97
CA HIS A 129 -5.74 15.91 -1.53
C HIS A 129 -6.07 15.84 -0.03
N LEU A 130 -5.11 15.40 0.76
CA LEU A 130 -5.26 15.30 2.20
C LEU A 130 -4.43 16.38 2.88
N PRO A 131 -4.70 16.68 4.16
CA PRO A 131 -3.87 17.65 4.86
C PRO A 131 -2.43 17.24 4.88
N GLN A 132 -1.54 18.20 4.60
CA GLN A 132 -0.12 17.91 4.43
C GLN A 132 0.63 18.17 5.71
N ASP A 133 0.41 17.32 6.71
CA ASP A 133 1.09 17.46 8.00
C ASP A 133 2.43 16.71 8.04
N GLY A 134 2.76 15.96 7.00
CA GLY A 134 4.04 15.28 6.92
C GLY A 134 4.18 14.09 7.85
N VAL A 135 3.07 13.55 8.36
CA VAL A 135 3.09 12.45 9.31
C VAL A 135 2.13 11.35 8.86
N LEU A 136 2.56 10.10 9.02
CA LEU A 136 1.70 8.95 8.76
C LEU A 136 1.30 8.37 10.11
N SER A 137 0.14 8.78 10.56
CA SER A 137 -0.39 8.38 11.86
C SER A 137 -0.93 6.96 11.82
N GLU A 138 -1.38 6.48 12.96
CA GLU A 138 -2.02 5.17 13.00
C GLU A 138 -3.29 5.22 12.16
N GLU A 139 -3.58 4.15 11.47
CA GLU A 139 -4.72 4.08 10.56
C GLU A 139 -4.76 5.29 9.63
N SER A 140 -3.62 5.60 9.08
CA SER A 140 -3.41 6.81 8.30
C SER A 140 -4.31 6.89 7.06
N PRO A 141 -5.05 7.99 6.91
CA PRO A 141 -5.85 8.19 5.70
C PRO A 141 -4.97 8.20 4.45
N THR A 142 -3.73 8.69 4.57
CA THR A 142 -2.79 8.73 3.45
C THR A 142 -2.45 7.31 3.01
N ILE A 143 -2.16 6.43 3.97
CA ILE A 143 -1.83 5.06 3.65
C ILE A 143 -3.05 4.33 3.10
N LYS A 144 -4.25 4.61 3.63
CA LYS A 144 -5.46 3.99 3.11
C LYS A 144 -5.68 4.35 1.65
N LYS A 145 -5.40 5.58 1.28
CA LYS A 145 -5.54 5.99 -0.12
C LYS A 145 -4.54 5.26 -0.99
N LEU A 146 -3.30 5.13 -0.54
CA LEU A 146 -2.29 4.42 -1.27
C LEU A 146 -2.70 2.95 -1.44
N GLN A 147 -3.13 2.31 -0.37
CA GLN A 147 -3.54 0.91 -0.42
C GLN A 147 -4.71 0.72 -1.39
N SER A 148 -5.67 1.64 -1.36
CA SER A 148 -6.82 1.56 -2.28
C SER A 148 -6.36 1.69 -3.73
N GLU A 149 -5.42 2.56 -3.98
CA GLU A 149 -4.88 2.74 -5.32
C GLU A 149 -4.18 1.48 -5.80
N LEU A 150 -3.38 0.87 -4.93
CA LEU A 150 -2.65 -0.34 -5.29
C LEU A 150 -3.61 -1.49 -5.63
N ILE A 151 -4.70 -1.58 -4.88
CA ILE A 151 -5.68 -2.63 -5.11
C ILE A 151 -6.38 -2.43 -6.46
N VAL A 152 -6.78 -1.22 -6.75
CA VAL A 152 -7.48 -0.93 -8.00
C VAL A 152 -6.62 -1.30 -9.20
N VAL A 153 -5.36 -0.92 -9.17
CA VAL A 153 -4.45 -1.22 -10.26
C VAL A 153 -4.29 -2.72 -10.44
N THR A 154 -4.29 -3.44 -9.33
CA THR A 154 -4.08 -4.89 -9.40
C THR A 154 -5.23 -5.60 -10.10
N TYR A 155 -6.43 -5.12 -9.94
CA TYR A 155 -7.58 -5.80 -10.50
C TYR A 155 -8.03 -5.26 -11.85
N ASP A 156 -7.37 -4.27 -12.35
CA ASP A 156 -7.64 -3.78 -13.68
C ASP A 156 -6.73 -4.42 -14.70
#